data_3683e4e628e7db86cc92392939e3b5d3
#
_entry.id   3683e4e628e7db86cc92392939e3b5d3
#
_cell.length_a   1.000
_cell.length_b   1.000
_cell.length_c   1.000
_cell.angle_alpha   90.00
_cell.angle_beta   90.00
_cell.angle_gamma   90.00
#
_symmetry.space_group_name_H-M   'P 1'
#
loop_
_entity.id
_entity.type
_entity.pdbx_description
1 polymer ?
#
loop_
_entity_poly.entity_id
_entity_poly.type
_entity_poly.pdbx_seq_one_letter_code
_entity_poly.pdbx_strand_id
1 'polypeptide(L)'
;MYEYLLVASIILILFYFLLDFIYSTTKFNINKIYEYHNIITDDQINEIIRLAKPLVVPSPVIGDNGVNTVMNNVRTSHNTFLSDKYPVVQDIYDKLSNIIGIDKSHFEDLQVVRYHPGQLYKAHWDACYEESKCNDFLKRGGNRYATFLLYLNDDFQGGETHFPLRNKKIIPEKGKAALFFNLDENNIDKLENSKHAGLPPTSGIKWMCNVWIRQNKIPMQYKN
;
A
#
# COMPACT_ATOMS: atom_id res chain seq x y z
N MET A 1 -40.76 -18.69 28.36
CA MET A 1 -40.57 -17.24 28.17
C MET A 1 -39.09 -16.86 28.10
N TYR A 2 -38.23 -17.26 29.07
CA TYR A 2 -36.78 -16.97 29.06
C TYR A 2 -36.01 -17.59 27.87
N GLU A 3 -36.39 -18.81 27.44
CA GLU A 3 -35.71 -19.46 26.30
C GLU A 3 -35.94 -18.71 24.97
N TYR A 4 -37.13 -18.17 24.76
CA TYR A 4 -37.45 -17.37 23.56
C TYR A 4 -36.71 -16.04 23.55
N LEU A 5 -36.50 -15.43 24.71
CA LEU A 5 -35.71 -14.20 24.84
C LEU A 5 -34.22 -14.45 24.58
N LEU A 6 -33.68 -15.58 25.01
CA LEU A 6 -32.30 -15.98 24.77
C LEU A 6 -32.07 -16.26 23.27
N VAL A 7 -32.96 -16.98 22.62
CA VAL A 7 -32.89 -17.27 21.17
C VAL A 7 -32.98 -15.98 20.37
N ALA A 8 -33.91 -15.08 20.73
CA ALA A 8 -34.03 -13.79 20.05
C ALA A 8 -32.78 -12.91 20.16
N SER A 9 -32.14 -12.89 21.34
CA SER A 9 -30.89 -12.13 21.54
C SER A 9 -29.72 -12.73 20.73
N ILE A 10 -29.60 -14.05 20.64
CA ILE A 10 -28.58 -14.71 19.81
C ILE A 10 -28.79 -14.37 18.34
N ILE A 11 -30.04 -14.42 17.84
CA ILE A 11 -30.35 -14.06 16.45
C ILE A 11 -29.99 -12.60 16.16
N LEU A 12 -30.28 -11.67 17.07
CA LEU A 12 -29.94 -10.27 16.92
C LEU A 12 -28.42 -10.04 16.88
N ILE A 13 -27.67 -10.74 17.73
CA ILE A 13 -26.20 -10.67 17.75
C ILE A 13 -25.63 -11.22 16.44
N LEU A 14 -26.09 -12.37 15.97
CA LEU A 14 -25.66 -12.95 14.69
C LEU A 14 -26.01 -12.05 13.50
N PHE A 15 -27.21 -11.43 13.54
CA PHE A 15 -27.62 -10.48 12.51
C PHE A 15 -26.78 -9.20 12.52
N TYR A 16 -26.41 -8.70 13.69
CA TYR A 16 -25.51 -7.58 13.83
C TYR A 16 -24.12 -7.89 13.25
N PHE A 17 -23.51 -9.04 13.58
CA PHE A 17 -22.26 -9.48 13.01
C PHE A 17 -22.33 -9.71 11.50
N LEU A 18 -23.46 -10.22 11.00
CA LEU A 18 -23.68 -10.39 9.56
C LEU A 18 -23.78 -9.03 8.84
N LEU A 19 -24.49 -8.07 9.42
CA LEU A 19 -24.57 -6.71 8.87
C LEU A 19 -23.21 -6.02 8.90
N ASP A 20 -22.45 -6.16 9.99
CA ASP A 20 -21.11 -5.59 10.10
C ASP A 20 -20.15 -6.21 9.09
N PHE A 21 -20.22 -7.53 8.90
CA PHE A 21 -19.47 -8.25 7.86
C PHE A 21 -19.87 -7.79 6.44
N ILE A 22 -21.16 -7.69 6.13
CA ILE A 22 -21.66 -7.22 4.82
C ILE A 22 -21.24 -5.75 4.61
N TYR A 23 -21.37 -4.89 5.62
CA TYR A 23 -20.96 -3.49 5.54
C TYR A 23 -19.46 -3.34 5.33
N SER A 24 -18.65 -4.14 6.01
CA SER A 24 -17.19 -4.17 5.86
C SER A 24 -16.77 -4.63 4.45
N THR A 25 -17.42 -5.67 3.90
CA THR A 25 -17.10 -6.21 2.56
C THR A 25 -17.58 -5.33 1.41
N THR A 26 -18.54 -4.43 1.64
CA THR A 26 -19.08 -3.53 0.59
C THR A 26 -18.48 -2.11 0.62
N LYS A 27 -17.58 -1.83 1.55
CA LYS A 27 -17.06 -0.46 1.80
C LYS A 27 -16.34 0.13 0.58
N PHE A 28 -15.67 -0.69 -0.22
CA PHE A 28 -14.83 -0.22 -1.32
C PHE A 28 -15.20 -0.87 -2.66
N ASN A 29 -15.25 -0.06 -3.71
CA ASN A 29 -15.25 -0.54 -5.08
C ASN A 29 -13.79 -0.70 -5.54
N ILE A 30 -13.33 -1.93 -5.77
CA ILE A 30 -11.96 -2.25 -6.16
C ILE A 30 -11.51 -1.57 -7.46
N ASN A 31 -12.48 -1.20 -8.31
CA ASN A 31 -12.23 -0.46 -9.54
C ASN A 31 -12.07 1.05 -9.36
N LYS A 32 -12.09 1.57 -8.13
CA LYS A 32 -11.86 2.99 -7.83
C LYS A 32 -10.51 3.21 -7.17
N ILE A 33 -9.99 4.42 -7.33
CA ILE A 33 -8.87 4.95 -6.56
C ILE A 33 -9.46 5.99 -5.61
N TYR A 34 -9.15 5.85 -4.33
CA TYR A 34 -9.62 6.73 -3.27
C TYR A 34 -8.48 7.66 -2.86
N GLU A 35 -8.75 8.95 -2.80
CA GLU A 35 -7.80 9.95 -2.38
C GLU A 35 -8.26 10.57 -1.05
N TYR A 36 -7.36 10.62 -0.07
CA TYR A 36 -7.59 11.15 1.25
C TYR A 36 -6.57 12.25 1.53
N HIS A 37 -7.02 13.42 1.97
CA HIS A 37 -6.15 14.55 2.27
C HIS A 37 -5.82 14.58 3.78
N ASN A 38 -4.66 15.15 4.11
CA ASN A 38 -4.22 15.36 5.51
C ASN A 38 -4.20 14.09 6.37
N ILE A 39 -3.82 12.93 5.79
CA ILE A 39 -3.75 11.67 6.52
C ILE A 39 -2.54 11.63 7.45
N ILE A 40 -1.42 12.19 7.01
CA ILE A 40 -0.19 12.26 7.80
C ILE A 40 0.15 13.73 8.10
N THR A 41 0.59 13.98 9.32
CA THR A 41 0.95 15.33 9.80
C THR A 41 2.36 15.70 9.39
N ASP A 42 2.69 16.99 9.44
CA ASP A 42 4.03 17.50 9.16
C ASP A 42 5.09 16.88 10.09
N ASP A 43 4.79 16.69 11.36
CA ASP A 43 5.69 16.04 12.32
C ASP A 43 5.95 14.58 11.94
N GLN A 44 4.91 13.83 11.53
CA GLN A 44 5.06 12.46 11.07
C GLN A 44 5.87 12.39 9.77
N ILE A 45 5.65 13.31 8.82
CA ILE A 45 6.42 13.43 7.58
C ILE A 45 7.89 13.69 7.88
N ASN A 46 8.17 14.69 8.71
CA ASN A 46 9.54 15.07 9.07
C ASN A 46 10.28 13.91 9.74
N GLU A 47 9.62 13.19 10.62
CA GLU A 47 10.20 12.04 11.32
C GLU A 47 10.49 10.88 10.36
N ILE A 48 9.56 10.54 9.44
CA ILE A 48 9.78 9.51 8.41
C ILE A 48 10.99 9.87 7.54
N ILE A 49 11.05 11.11 7.04
CA ILE A 49 12.16 11.56 6.18
C ILE A 49 13.47 11.53 6.97
N ARG A 50 13.48 11.98 8.22
CA ARG A 50 14.66 11.96 9.10
C ARG A 50 15.21 10.54 9.29
N LEU A 51 14.34 9.57 9.54
CA LEU A 51 14.69 8.16 9.72
C LEU A 51 15.17 7.53 8.40
N ALA A 52 14.49 7.81 7.31
CA ALA A 52 14.75 7.16 6.02
C ALA A 52 15.97 7.74 5.29
N LYS A 53 16.22 9.05 5.37
CA LYS A 53 17.23 9.76 4.58
C LYS A 53 18.62 9.13 4.61
N PRO A 54 19.19 8.69 5.76
CA PRO A 54 20.50 8.05 5.82
C PRO A 54 20.51 6.60 5.30
N LEU A 55 19.35 5.97 5.11
CA LEU A 55 19.19 4.53 4.84
C LEU A 55 18.82 4.22 3.39
N VAL A 56 18.43 5.22 2.58
CA VAL A 56 17.97 4.97 1.21
C VAL A 56 19.09 4.48 0.30
N VAL A 57 18.84 3.37 -0.39
CA VAL A 57 19.73 2.74 -1.36
C VAL A 57 19.01 2.61 -2.72
N PRO A 58 19.72 2.36 -3.84
CA PRO A 58 19.07 2.09 -5.14
C PRO A 58 18.00 1.03 -5.01
N SER A 59 16.79 1.33 -5.53
CA SER A 59 15.63 0.44 -5.38
C SER A 59 15.76 -0.81 -6.22
N PRO A 60 15.68 -2.02 -5.63
CA PRO A 60 15.61 -3.26 -6.40
C PRO A 60 14.21 -3.46 -6.99
N VAL A 61 14.13 -4.33 -8.00
CA VAL A 61 12.91 -4.96 -8.52
C VAL A 61 13.06 -6.48 -8.45
N ILE A 62 11.95 -7.22 -8.50
CA ILE A 62 12.01 -8.67 -8.63
C ILE A 62 12.44 -8.99 -10.05
N GLY A 63 13.65 -9.56 -10.20
CA GLY A 63 14.18 -9.99 -11.48
C GLY A 63 13.56 -11.29 -11.99
N ASP A 64 13.94 -11.71 -13.19
CA ASP A 64 13.36 -12.88 -13.89
C ASP A 64 13.58 -14.21 -13.14
N ASN A 65 14.57 -14.28 -12.27
CA ASN A 65 14.87 -15.44 -11.42
C ASN A 65 14.20 -15.35 -10.01
N GLY A 66 13.28 -14.42 -9.79
CA GLY A 66 12.64 -14.18 -8.49
C GLY A 66 13.53 -13.48 -7.44
N VAL A 67 14.77 -13.13 -7.79
CA VAL A 67 15.71 -12.46 -6.89
C VAL A 67 15.62 -10.95 -7.07
N ASN A 68 15.72 -10.21 -5.95
CA ASN A 68 15.78 -8.75 -5.99
C ASN A 68 17.04 -8.28 -6.74
N THR A 69 16.83 -7.52 -7.81
CA THR A 69 17.89 -7.02 -8.68
C THR A 69 17.68 -5.53 -8.96
N VAL A 70 18.76 -4.76 -8.98
CA VAL A 70 18.71 -3.35 -9.41
C VAL A 70 18.66 -3.31 -10.94
N MET A 71 17.54 -2.82 -11.50
CA MET A 71 17.31 -2.69 -12.94
C MET A 71 17.08 -1.22 -13.29
N ASN A 72 18.16 -0.52 -13.64
CA ASN A 72 18.16 0.94 -13.90
C ASN A 72 17.28 1.36 -15.10
N ASN A 73 16.88 0.44 -15.95
CA ASN A 73 15.94 0.70 -17.05
C ASN A 73 14.46 0.54 -16.65
N VAL A 74 14.16 -0.01 -15.45
CA VAL A 74 12.80 -0.25 -14.94
C VAL A 74 12.49 0.64 -13.78
N ARG A 75 13.42 0.74 -12.80
CA ARG A 75 13.27 1.52 -11.57
C ARG A 75 14.59 2.21 -11.23
N THR A 76 14.56 3.54 -11.14
CA THR A 76 15.76 4.36 -10.87
C THR A 76 15.70 5.10 -9.53
N SER A 77 14.60 4.93 -8.77
CA SER A 77 14.44 5.52 -7.44
C SER A 77 15.40 4.92 -6.40
N HIS A 78 15.43 5.54 -5.22
CA HIS A 78 16.07 4.98 -4.03
C HIS A 78 15.00 4.70 -2.98
N ASN A 79 15.19 3.66 -2.17
CA ASN A 79 14.24 3.35 -1.11
C ASN A 79 14.92 2.75 0.13
N THR A 80 14.17 2.74 1.23
CA THR A 80 14.43 1.97 2.44
C THR A 80 13.11 1.49 3.02
N PHE A 81 13.17 0.59 4.01
CA PHE A 81 12.02 0.11 4.75
C PHE A 81 12.13 0.53 6.22
N LEU A 82 11.05 1.02 6.78
CA LEU A 82 10.91 1.31 8.20
C LEU A 82 9.88 0.32 8.78
N SER A 83 10.31 -0.45 9.78
CA SER A 83 9.43 -1.42 10.43
C SER A 83 8.44 -0.74 11.38
N ASP A 84 7.41 -1.50 11.77
CA ASP A 84 6.42 -1.08 12.76
C ASP A 84 6.96 -0.93 14.20
N LYS A 85 8.27 -1.14 14.42
CA LYS A 85 8.95 -0.80 15.68
C LYS A 85 9.07 0.72 15.89
N TYR A 86 9.02 1.51 14.83
CA TYR A 86 9.01 2.97 14.95
C TYR A 86 7.61 3.47 15.29
N PRO A 87 7.42 4.26 16.39
CA PRO A 87 6.10 4.76 16.78
C PRO A 87 5.38 5.50 15.67
N VAL A 88 6.07 6.31 14.88
CA VAL A 88 5.49 7.04 13.75
C VAL A 88 4.89 6.11 12.70
N VAL A 89 5.47 4.93 12.48
CA VAL A 89 4.95 3.92 11.55
C VAL A 89 3.69 3.27 12.14
N GLN A 90 3.70 2.95 13.45
CA GLN A 90 2.51 2.42 14.14
C GLN A 90 1.32 3.37 14.05
N ASP A 91 1.53 4.65 14.34
CA ASP A 91 0.49 5.67 14.28
C ASP A 91 -0.14 5.78 12.88
N ILE A 92 0.70 5.71 11.84
CA ILE A 92 0.23 5.73 10.45
C ILE A 92 -0.55 4.46 10.15
N TYR A 93 -0.05 3.29 10.54
CA TYR A 93 -0.74 2.02 10.30
C TYR A 93 -2.09 1.96 11.02
N ASP A 94 -2.22 2.50 12.23
CA ASP A 94 -3.50 2.58 12.93
C ASP A 94 -4.52 3.44 12.15
N LYS A 95 -4.10 4.58 11.59
CA LYS A 95 -4.97 5.41 10.73
C LYS A 95 -5.39 4.67 9.45
N LEU A 96 -4.44 4.03 8.75
CA LEU A 96 -4.73 3.31 7.50
C LEU A 96 -5.57 2.07 7.74
N SER A 97 -5.33 1.34 8.83
CA SER A 97 -6.14 0.21 9.29
C SER A 97 -7.60 0.61 9.50
N ASN A 98 -7.84 1.74 10.18
CA ASN A 98 -9.18 2.28 10.38
C ASN A 98 -9.87 2.68 9.07
N ILE A 99 -9.11 3.20 8.09
CA ILE A 99 -9.65 3.57 6.78
C ILE A 99 -10.10 2.32 6.02
N ILE A 100 -9.21 1.32 5.88
CA ILE A 100 -9.49 0.15 5.05
C ILE A 100 -10.30 -0.93 5.76
N GLY A 101 -10.28 -0.97 7.10
CA GLY A 101 -10.94 -2.00 7.91
C GLY A 101 -10.16 -3.32 7.96
N ILE A 102 -8.85 -3.29 7.73
CA ILE A 102 -7.95 -4.46 7.78
C ILE A 102 -6.91 -4.25 8.87
N ASP A 103 -6.70 -5.28 9.70
CA ASP A 103 -5.74 -5.24 10.80
C ASP A 103 -4.29 -5.02 10.31
N LYS A 104 -3.54 -4.20 11.01
CA LYS A 104 -2.14 -3.85 10.66
C LYS A 104 -1.18 -5.04 10.62
N SER A 105 -1.54 -6.21 11.13
CA SER A 105 -0.76 -7.44 10.96
C SER A 105 -0.65 -7.90 9.49
N HIS A 106 -1.49 -7.38 8.60
CA HIS A 106 -1.44 -7.59 7.15
C HIS A 106 -0.51 -6.62 6.42
N PHE A 107 0.03 -5.60 7.09
CA PHE A 107 0.81 -4.54 6.46
C PHE A 107 2.28 -4.93 6.38
N GLU A 108 2.87 -4.78 5.18
CA GLU A 108 4.32 -4.86 5.00
C GLU A 108 4.99 -3.65 5.66
N ASP A 109 6.31 -3.74 5.91
CA ASP A 109 7.09 -2.60 6.38
C ASP A 109 6.91 -1.39 5.47
N LEU A 110 6.90 -0.20 6.06
CA LEU A 110 6.73 1.07 5.36
C LEU A 110 7.88 1.29 4.38
N GLN A 111 7.63 1.15 3.08
CA GLN A 111 8.64 1.49 2.09
C GLN A 111 8.68 2.99 1.86
N VAL A 112 9.76 3.65 2.24
CA VAL A 112 10.02 5.06 1.95
C VAL A 112 10.81 5.16 0.66
N VAL A 113 10.34 5.95 -0.30
CA VAL A 113 10.92 6.07 -1.64
C VAL A 113 11.27 7.51 -1.93
N ARG A 114 12.47 7.72 -2.49
CA ARG A 114 12.98 9.00 -2.95
C ARG A 114 13.25 8.97 -4.45
N TYR A 115 12.77 10.01 -5.14
CA TYR A 115 13.04 10.26 -6.56
C TYR A 115 13.75 11.59 -6.72
N HIS A 116 14.92 11.58 -7.36
CA HIS A 116 15.56 12.78 -7.92
C HIS A 116 14.96 13.11 -9.30
N PRO A 117 15.18 14.33 -9.83
CA PRO A 117 14.76 14.68 -11.18
C PRO A 117 15.20 13.64 -12.21
N GLY A 118 14.25 13.24 -13.07
CA GLY A 118 14.44 12.19 -14.08
C GLY A 118 14.31 10.75 -13.57
N GLN A 119 14.29 10.51 -12.26
CA GLN A 119 14.11 9.15 -11.72
C GLN A 119 12.64 8.71 -11.82
N LEU A 120 12.43 7.44 -12.13
CA LEU A 120 11.11 6.89 -12.39
C LEU A 120 10.96 5.45 -11.89
N TYR A 121 9.72 4.97 -11.88
CA TYR A 121 9.38 3.56 -11.87
C TYR A 121 8.38 3.28 -12.98
N LYS A 122 8.77 2.45 -13.98
CA LYS A 122 7.91 2.09 -15.12
C LYS A 122 6.62 1.43 -14.67
N ALA A 123 5.64 1.38 -15.59
CA ALA A 123 4.34 0.80 -15.31
C ALA A 123 4.44 -0.68 -14.92
N HIS A 124 3.92 -1.01 -13.72
CA HIS A 124 3.98 -2.31 -13.08
C HIS A 124 2.70 -2.58 -12.29
N TRP A 125 2.55 -3.81 -11.82
CA TRP A 125 1.56 -4.20 -10.82
C TRP A 125 2.25 -4.48 -9.49
N ASP A 126 1.60 -4.14 -8.39
CA ASP A 126 2.08 -4.49 -7.05
C ASP A 126 1.78 -5.94 -6.68
N ALA A 127 0.71 -6.52 -7.25
CA ALA A 127 0.40 -7.93 -7.10
C ALA A 127 1.37 -8.80 -7.91
N CYS A 128 1.76 -9.93 -7.34
CA CYS A 128 2.51 -10.95 -8.07
C CYS A 128 1.57 -11.73 -9.01
N TYR A 129 1.97 -11.91 -10.28
CA TYR A 129 1.13 -12.54 -11.31
C TYR A 129 1.90 -13.55 -12.18
N GLU A 130 3.21 -13.63 -12.04
CA GLU A 130 4.04 -14.62 -12.73
C GLU A 130 4.32 -15.78 -11.77
N GLU A 131 3.67 -16.93 -11.97
CA GLU A 131 3.66 -18.07 -11.04
C GLU A 131 5.09 -18.49 -10.64
N SER A 132 6.04 -18.51 -11.57
CA SER A 132 7.44 -18.87 -11.29
C SER A 132 8.16 -17.91 -10.32
N LYS A 133 7.67 -16.66 -10.17
CA LYS A 133 8.23 -15.62 -9.30
C LYS A 133 7.46 -15.45 -8.00
N CYS A 134 6.26 -16.01 -7.91
CA CYS A 134 5.33 -15.72 -6.81
C CYS A 134 5.53 -16.60 -5.57
N ASN A 135 6.14 -17.77 -5.66
CA ASN A 135 6.19 -18.74 -4.57
C ASN A 135 6.66 -18.17 -3.23
N ASP A 136 7.83 -17.53 -3.19
CA ASP A 136 8.36 -16.94 -1.95
C ASP A 136 7.66 -15.62 -1.59
N PHE A 137 7.17 -14.90 -2.58
CA PHE A 137 6.39 -13.69 -2.37
C PHE A 137 5.08 -13.99 -1.65
N LEU A 138 4.35 -15.05 -2.04
CA LEU A 138 3.07 -15.44 -1.47
C LEU A 138 3.16 -16.01 -0.05
N LYS A 139 4.28 -16.61 0.32
CA LYS A 139 4.54 -17.10 1.70
C LYS A 139 4.48 -15.99 2.75
N ARG A 140 4.60 -14.73 2.34
CA ARG A 140 4.60 -13.55 3.22
C ARG A 140 3.19 -13.03 3.53
N GLY A 141 2.17 -13.89 3.57
CA GLY A 141 0.79 -13.50 3.85
C GLY A 141 -0.09 -13.40 2.61
N GLY A 142 0.19 -14.20 1.56
CA GLY A 142 -0.54 -14.17 0.30
C GLY A 142 -0.10 -13.03 -0.62
N ASN A 143 -0.93 -12.66 -1.59
CA ASN A 143 -0.65 -11.58 -2.51
C ASN A 143 -0.92 -10.20 -1.87
N ARG A 144 -0.45 -9.12 -2.50
CA ARG A 144 -0.77 -7.75 -2.11
C ARG A 144 -2.20 -7.43 -2.54
N TYR A 145 -3.10 -7.31 -1.56
CA TYR A 145 -4.51 -7.03 -1.77
C TYR A 145 -4.75 -5.57 -2.15
N ALA A 146 -4.13 -4.65 -1.42
CA ALA A 146 -4.28 -3.21 -1.63
C ALA A 146 -2.97 -2.46 -1.38
N THR A 147 -2.88 -1.24 -1.90
CA THR A 147 -1.74 -0.33 -1.72
C THR A 147 -2.25 1.05 -1.29
N PHE A 148 -1.64 1.59 -0.23
CA PHE A 148 -1.65 3.03 0.02
C PHE A 148 -0.37 3.67 -0.47
N LEU A 149 -0.49 4.75 -1.21
CA LEU A 149 0.60 5.67 -1.53
C LEU A 149 0.46 6.89 -0.60
N LEU A 150 1.52 7.22 0.14
CA LEU A 150 1.55 8.39 1.01
C LEU A 150 2.55 9.39 0.42
N TYR A 151 2.11 10.61 0.11
CA TYR A 151 2.99 11.65 -0.41
C TYR A 151 3.53 12.50 0.75
N LEU A 152 4.86 12.55 0.88
CA LEU A 152 5.53 13.22 2.00
C LEU A 152 5.87 14.67 1.71
N ASN A 153 5.88 15.08 0.44
CA ASN A 153 6.11 16.47 0.02
C ASN A 153 5.48 16.74 -1.33
N ASP A 154 5.42 18.00 -1.71
CA ASP A 154 4.91 18.51 -2.99
C ASP A 154 5.73 19.70 -3.53
N ASP A 155 6.88 19.98 -2.93
CA ASP A 155 7.83 21.04 -3.34
C ASP A 155 8.73 20.59 -4.52
N PHE A 156 8.11 19.97 -5.52
CA PHE A 156 8.75 19.52 -6.77
C PHE A 156 7.76 19.65 -7.93
N GLN A 157 8.24 19.48 -9.18
CA GLN A 157 7.41 19.51 -10.38
C GLN A 157 7.33 18.13 -11.03
N GLY A 158 6.17 17.76 -11.59
CA GLY A 158 5.94 16.43 -12.17
C GLY A 158 5.79 15.35 -11.07
N GLY A 159 6.29 14.14 -11.33
CA GLY A 159 6.33 13.08 -10.32
C GLY A 159 4.96 12.47 -9.97
N GLU A 160 3.95 12.60 -10.81
CA GLU A 160 2.62 12.03 -10.60
C GLU A 160 2.67 10.50 -10.57
N THR A 161 1.72 9.89 -9.89
CA THR A 161 1.45 8.45 -10.05
C THR A 161 0.43 8.27 -11.16
N HIS A 162 0.83 7.58 -12.23
CA HIS A 162 0.02 7.39 -13.43
C HIS A 162 -0.56 5.99 -13.52
N PHE A 163 -1.87 5.90 -13.69
CA PHE A 163 -2.61 4.67 -13.96
C PHE A 163 -3.01 4.65 -15.45
N PRO A 164 -2.20 4.06 -16.35
CA PRO A 164 -2.42 4.17 -17.79
C PRO A 164 -3.73 3.55 -18.26
N LEU A 165 -4.15 2.42 -17.67
CA LEU A 165 -5.38 1.73 -18.06
C LEU A 165 -6.66 2.41 -17.51
N ARG A 166 -6.52 3.38 -16.61
CA ARG A 166 -7.61 4.23 -16.10
C ARG A 166 -7.57 5.64 -16.66
N ASN A 167 -6.56 5.96 -17.48
CA ASN A 167 -6.26 7.33 -17.93
C ASN A 167 -6.28 8.34 -16.77
N LYS A 168 -5.74 7.95 -15.60
CA LYS A 168 -5.75 8.77 -14.38
C LYS A 168 -4.34 9.02 -13.88
N LYS A 169 -4.08 10.27 -13.46
CA LYS A 169 -2.89 10.68 -12.72
C LYS A 169 -3.29 11.13 -11.33
N ILE A 170 -2.56 10.68 -10.32
CA ILE A 170 -2.64 11.21 -8.96
C ILE A 170 -1.55 12.25 -8.81
N ILE A 171 -1.96 13.48 -8.54
CA ILE A 171 -1.04 14.58 -8.30
C ILE A 171 -0.56 14.49 -6.85
N PRO A 172 0.76 14.46 -6.60
CA PRO A 172 1.31 14.52 -5.27
C PRO A 172 0.86 15.78 -4.52
N GLU A 173 0.51 15.60 -3.25
CA GLU A 173 0.16 16.67 -2.33
C GLU A 173 0.64 16.22 -0.94
N LYS A 174 1.35 17.08 -0.23
CA LYS A 174 1.92 16.76 1.07
C LYS A 174 0.83 16.30 2.05
N GLY A 175 1.02 15.13 2.67
CA GLY A 175 0.06 14.54 3.61
C GLY A 175 -1.09 13.76 2.96
N LYS A 176 -1.18 13.73 1.63
CA LYS A 176 -2.19 12.96 0.90
C LYS A 176 -1.88 11.46 0.92
N ALA A 177 -2.95 10.65 0.99
CA ALA A 177 -2.93 9.23 0.72
C ALA A 177 -3.78 8.87 -0.50
N ALA A 178 -3.32 7.93 -1.33
CA ALA A 178 -4.12 7.31 -2.38
C ALA A 178 -4.21 5.81 -2.13
N LEU A 179 -5.43 5.26 -2.07
CA LEU A 179 -5.71 3.83 -1.91
C LEU A 179 -6.21 3.25 -3.22
N PHE A 180 -5.62 2.12 -3.64
CA PHE A 180 -6.12 1.31 -4.75
C PHE A 180 -5.95 -0.18 -4.44
N PHE A 181 -6.76 -1.00 -5.12
CA PHE A 181 -6.76 -2.45 -4.95
C PHE A 181 -5.97 -3.11 -6.06
N ASN A 182 -5.28 -4.20 -5.74
CA ASN A 182 -4.35 -4.89 -6.62
C ASN A 182 -4.89 -6.20 -7.18
N LEU A 183 -5.94 -6.75 -6.56
CA LEU A 183 -6.52 -8.03 -6.92
C LEU A 183 -7.95 -7.86 -7.45
N ASP A 184 -8.36 -8.81 -8.27
CA ASP A 184 -9.71 -8.91 -8.82
C ASP A 184 -10.78 -9.19 -7.74
N GLU A 185 -12.05 -9.27 -8.15
CA GLU A 185 -13.18 -9.51 -7.25
C GLU A 185 -13.09 -10.86 -6.50
N ASN A 186 -12.41 -11.84 -7.07
CA ASN A 186 -12.18 -13.14 -6.46
C ASN A 186 -10.94 -13.18 -5.55
N ASN A 187 -10.16 -12.10 -5.50
CA ASN A 187 -8.89 -12.00 -4.79
C ASN A 187 -7.84 -13.04 -5.24
N ILE A 188 -7.88 -13.44 -6.51
CA ILE A 188 -6.98 -14.45 -7.09
C ILE A 188 -5.98 -13.78 -8.02
N ASP A 189 -6.49 -13.11 -9.05
CA ASP A 189 -5.67 -12.52 -10.10
C ASP A 189 -5.38 -11.04 -9.85
N LYS A 190 -4.30 -10.55 -10.46
CA LYS A 190 -4.02 -9.12 -10.48
C LYS A 190 -5.16 -8.35 -11.13
N LEU A 191 -5.55 -7.26 -10.53
CA LEU A 191 -6.51 -6.33 -11.12
C LEU A 191 -5.81 -5.56 -12.26
N GLU A 192 -6.18 -5.83 -13.52
CA GLU A 192 -5.49 -5.27 -14.68
C GLU A 192 -5.36 -3.74 -14.62
N ASN A 193 -6.42 -3.05 -14.25
CA ASN A 193 -6.45 -1.59 -14.20
C ASN A 193 -5.74 -0.99 -12.97
N SER A 194 -5.14 -1.83 -12.09
CA SER A 194 -4.25 -1.38 -11.01
C SER A 194 -2.83 -1.09 -11.49
N LYS A 195 -2.50 -1.40 -12.76
CA LYS A 195 -1.21 -1.09 -13.35
C LYS A 195 -0.90 0.41 -13.23
N HIS A 196 0.25 0.73 -12.63
CA HIS A 196 0.61 2.12 -12.35
C HIS A 196 2.12 2.37 -12.51
N ALA A 197 2.49 3.65 -12.66
CA ALA A 197 3.86 4.11 -12.83
C ALA A 197 4.14 5.32 -11.92
N GLY A 198 5.35 5.40 -11.38
CA GLY A 198 5.88 6.62 -10.80
C GLY A 198 6.55 7.45 -11.89
N LEU A 199 5.90 8.53 -12.32
CA LEU A 199 6.47 9.44 -13.31
C LEU A 199 7.64 10.22 -12.69
N PRO A 200 8.63 10.64 -13.50
CA PRO A 200 9.77 11.38 -13.00
C PRO A 200 9.39 12.79 -12.55
N PRO A 201 9.88 13.26 -11.39
CA PRO A 201 9.90 14.69 -11.15
C PRO A 201 10.82 15.37 -12.16
N THR A 202 10.44 16.56 -12.61
CA THR A 202 11.23 17.39 -13.54
C THR A 202 12.17 18.33 -12.78
N SER A 203 11.80 18.70 -11.56
CA SER A 203 12.62 19.49 -10.63
C SER A 203 12.27 19.14 -9.19
N GLY A 204 13.16 19.42 -8.25
CA GLY A 204 12.98 19.08 -6.84
C GLY A 204 13.16 17.59 -6.55
N ILE A 205 12.95 17.18 -5.31
CA ILE A 205 13.08 15.78 -4.86
C ILE A 205 11.73 15.32 -4.34
N LYS A 206 11.19 14.25 -4.92
CA LYS A 206 9.95 13.63 -4.45
C LYS A 206 10.25 12.60 -3.38
N TRP A 207 9.53 12.69 -2.24
CA TRP A 207 9.47 11.70 -1.20
C TRP A 207 8.06 11.13 -1.08
N MET A 208 7.94 9.82 -0.98
CA MET A 208 6.66 9.12 -0.79
C MET A 208 6.86 7.81 -0.05
N CYS A 209 5.75 7.22 0.41
CA CYS A 209 5.76 5.86 0.94
C CYS A 209 4.78 4.97 0.20
N ASN A 210 5.12 3.67 0.12
CA ASN A 210 4.19 2.60 -0.20
C ASN A 210 3.88 1.84 1.09
N VAL A 211 2.59 1.59 1.33
CA VAL A 211 2.11 0.66 2.36
C VAL A 211 1.33 -0.43 1.64
N TRP A 212 1.91 -1.61 1.56
CA TRP A 212 1.27 -2.77 0.96
C TRP A 212 0.52 -3.58 2.01
N ILE A 213 -0.71 -3.94 1.66
CA ILE A 213 -1.60 -4.72 2.52
C ILE A 213 -1.77 -6.09 1.89
N ARG A 214 -1.40 -7.12 2.65
CA ARG A 214 -1.48 -8.51 2.23
C ARG A 214 -2.88 -9.09 2.42
N GLN A 215 -3.23 -10.14 1.67
CA GLN A 215 -4.49 -10.89 1.82
C GLN A 215 -4.63 -11.48 3.23
N ASN A 216 -3.54 -11.96 3.80
CA ASN A 216 -3.50 -12.60 5.10
C ASN A 216 -2.47 -11.92 6.02
N LYS A 217 -2.55 -12.22 7.31
CA LYS A 217 -1.53 -11.78 8.29
C LYS A 217 -0.14 -12.23 7.85
N ILE A 218 0.82 -11.32 7.96
CA ILE A 218 2.22 -11.60 7.66
C ILE A 218 2.78 -12.48 8.79
N PRO A 219 3.31 -13.69 8.48
CA PRO A 219 3.94 -14.52 9.49
C PRO A 219 5.14 -13.81 10.14
N MET A 220 5.33 -14.02 11.45
CA MET A 220 6.35 -13.32 12.25
C MET A 220 7.77 -13.44 11.67
N GLN A 221 8.10 -14.56 11.03
CA GLN A 221 9.42 -14.78 10.40
C GLN A 221 9.71 -13.85 9.21
N TYR A 222 8.71 -13.13 8.71
CA TYR A 222 8.84 -12.16 7.59
C TYR A 222 8.67 -10.71 8.04
N LYS A 223 8.47 -10.47 9.34
CA LYS A 223 8.49 -9.12 9.94
C LYS A 223 9.90 -8.81 10.46
N ASN A 224 10.39 -7.58 10.17
CA ASN A 224 11.72 -7.12 10.60
C ASN A 224 11.72 -6.53 12.03
#